data_6abda089748f68570d8e5d95e32d71e8
#
_entry.id   6abda089748f68570d8e5d95e32d71e8
#
_cell.length_a   1.000
_cell.length_b   1.000
_cell.length_c   1.000
_cell.angle_alpha   90.00
_cell.angle_beta   90.00
_cell.angle_gamma   90.00
#
_symmetry.space_group_name_H-M   'P 1'
#
loop_
_entity.id
_entity.type
_entity.pdbx_description
1 polymer ?
#
loop_
_entity_poly.entity_id
_entity_poly.type
_entity_poly.pdbx_seq_one_letter_code
_entity_poly.pdbx_strand_id
1 'polypeptide(L)'
;MEFNFSRMCNKGAEAAEGGILLFLNDDMEIISSGWLDLLAGKAVLPYAGAVGAKLLYPESDKIQHAGITNLRVGPAHKLQFLSDEKVHYFGMNRGVHNMLAVTGACLMVKRKVFSEAGGFYEGLAVAFNDVDLCYTIYEKGYYNIVRNDVILYHHESLSRGKDGESEKKQFRLLKEKDILYERHQDIYGKDSFYHPYLTTDMLESEYSPRYRYQVTLDMPWAVVEKDAGSVKNAKEDQCLVVGMECAMDIYKWQYGVSPEKGKVKVKTEDMGYYFQGYSFVIGSDNACYKKKLLLKNQENGQVWLIPVEDRYRQDIKNNLKDQLNVDLTGFAGKMRKREIPAGVYQFGMLAEDTCSRQKLVNWSNWVIQVEK
;
A
#
# COMPACT_ATOMS: atom_id res chain seq x y z
N MET A 1 -23.86 18.30 23.81
CA MET A 1 -23.93 17.83 22.40
C MET A 1 -22.59 17.21 22.07
N GLU A 2 -22.56 16.01 21.52
CA GLU A 2 -21.30 15.36 21.16
C GLU A 2 -20.65 16.09 19.98
N PHE A 3 -19.34 16.27 20.01
CA PHE A 3 -18.58 16.95 18.95
C PHE A 3 -18.71 16.21 17.62
N ASN A 4 -19.03 16.94 16.56
CA ASN A 4 -19.13 16.42 15.19
C ASN A 4 -18.65 17.50 14.21
N PHE A 5 -17.45 17.31 13.67
CA PHE A 5 -16.80 18.24 12.74
C PHE A 5 -17.64 18.42 11.46
N SER A 6 -18.13 17.33 10.87
CA SER A 6 -18.96 17.36 9.66
C SER A 6 -20.18 18.24 9.82
N ARG A 7 -20.91 18.08 10.94
CA ARG A 7 -22.10 18.91 11.26
C ARG A 7 -21.73 20.38 11.45
N MET A 8 -20.62 20.66 12.10
CA MET A 8 -20.13 22.03 12.30
C MET A 8 -19.82 22.70 10.96
N CYS A 9 -19.12 22.02 10.07
CA CYS A 9 -18.78 22.51 8.73
C CYS A 9 -20.04 22.70 7.87
N ASN A 10 -21.01 21.80 7.91
CA ASN A 10 -22.27 21.94 7.18
C ASN A 10 -23.04 23.18 7.63
N LYS A 11 -23.15 23.41 8.94
CA LYS A 11 -23.79 24.63 9.48
C LYS A 11 -23.06 25.91 9.07
N GLY A 12 -21.74 25.90 9.06
CA GLY A 12 -20.92 27.01 8.56
C GLY A 12 -21.20 27.28 7.08
N ALA A 13 -21.29 26.23 6.27
CA ALA A 13 -21.62 26.34 4.85
C ALA A 13 -23.04 26.87 4.59
N GLU A 14 -24.03 26.49 5.41
CA GLU A 14 -25.41 27.03 5.36
C GLU A 14 -25.43 28.54 5.65
N ALA A 15 -24.69 28.98 6.66
CA ALA A 15 -24.62 30.38 7.07
C ALA A 15 -23.79 31.28 6.13
N ALA A 16 -22.86 30.69 5.35
CA ALA A 16 -22.05 31.45 4.42
C ALA A 16 -22.87 31.92 3.21
N GLU A 17 -22.52 33.05 2.57
CA GLU A 17 -23.23 33.61 1.40
C GLU A 17 -22.41 33.47 0.10
N GLY A 18 -21.10 33.23 0.21
CA GLY A 18 -20.18 33.20 -0.95
C GLY A 18 -20.46 32.05 -1.92
N GLY A 19 -20.16 32.24 -3.19
CA GLY A 19 -20.24 31.23 -4.25
C GLY A 19 -19.14 30.17 -4.16
N ILE A 20 -18.09 30.44 -3.40
CA ILE A 20 -17.00 29.54 -3.07
C ILE A 20 -16.93 29.41 -1.54
N LEU A 21 -16.81 28.20 -1.05
CA LEU A 21 -16.65 27.88 0.36
C LEU A 21 -15.19 27.55 0.64
N LEU A 22 -14.67 28.08 1.74
CA LEU A 22 -13.35 27.70 2.28
C LEU A 22 -13.55 27.14 3.68
N PHE A 23 -13.20 25.87 3.87
CA PHE A 23 -13.04 25.26 5.18
C PHE A 23 -11.58 25.42 5.58
N LEU A 24 -11.34 26.10 6.68
CA LEU A 24 -10.01 26.42 7.19
C LEU A 24 -10.00 26.21 8.70
N ASN A 25 -9.07 25.41 9.17
CA ASN A 25 -8.85 25.23 10.59
C ASN A 25 -8.35 26.54 11.23
N ASP A 26 -8.65 26.74 12.50
CA ASP A 26 -8.26 27.93 13.28
C ASP A 26 -6.78 27.92 13.72
N ASP A 27 -6.10 26.78 13.57
CA ASP A 27 -4.69 26.57 13.87
C ASP A 27 -3.78 26.63 12.61
N MET A 28 -4.22 27.38 11.58
CA MET A 28 -3.46 27.57 10.33
C MET A 28 -2.68 28.88 10.34
N GLU A 29 -1.43 28.83 9.88
CA GLU A 29 -0.57 30.01 9.67
C GLU A 29 -0.24 30.18 8.19
N ILE A 30 -0.50 31.37 7.65
CA ILE A 30 -0.36 31.68 6.23
C ILE A 30 1.09 32.05 5.91
N ILE A 31 1.72 31.36 4.94
CA ILE A 31 3.08 31.65 4.48
C ILE A 31 3.05 32.27 3.08
N SER A 32 2.31 31.66 2.14
CA SER A 32 2.29 32.11 0.77
C SER A 32 1.44 33.37 0.59
N SER A 33 2.03 34.45 0.05
CA SER A 33 1.28 35.62 -0.34
C SER A 33 0.30 35.27 -1.49
N GLY A 34 -0.89 35.88 -1.50
CA GLY A 34 -1.90 35.63 -2.54
C GLY A 34 -2.50 34.21 -2.54
N TRP A 35 -2.27 33.44 -1.48
CA TRP A 35 -2.74 32.05 -1.34
C TRP A 35 -4.22 31.86 -1.64
N LEU A 36 -5.05 32.80 -1.17
CA LEU A 36 -6.50 32.75 -1.33
C LEU A 36 -6.91 32.89 -2.78
N ASP A 37 -6.33 33.86 -3.50
CA ASP A 37 -6.59 34.07 -4.93
C ASP A 37 -6.08 32.90 -5.77
N LEU A 38 -4.97 32.33 -5.38
CA LEU A 38 -4.40 31.14 -6.04
C LEU A 38 -5.32 29.93 -5.91
N LEU A 39 -5.87 29.68 -4.72
CA LEU A 39 -6.84 28.60 -4.51
C LEU A 39 -8.18 28.89 -5.22
N ALA A 40 -8.71 30.11 -5.09
CA ALA A 40 -9.96 30.53 -5.72
C ALA A 40 -9.87 30.46 -7.26
N GLY A 41 -8.77 30.95 -7.84
CA GLY A 41 -8.53 30.87 -9.28
C GLY A 41 -8.52 29.43 -9.83
N LYS A 42 -8.18 28.44 -8.99
CA LYS A 42 -8.28 27.04 -9.37
C LYS A 42 -9.69 26.50 -9.12
N ALA A 43 -10.33 26.85 -7.99
CA ALA A 43 -11.65 26.37 -7.62
C ALA A 43 -12.76 26.82 -8.59
N VAL A 44 -12.65 27.97 -9.25
CA VAL A 44 -13.66 28.44 -10.22
C VAL A 44 -13.72 27.65 -11.52
N LEU A 45 -12.68 26.85 -11.82
CA LEU A 45 -12.65 26.07 -13.07
C LEU A 45 -13.80 25.06 -13.13
N PRO A 46 -14.41 24.83 -14.30
CA PRO A 46 -15.61 23.98 -14.41
C PRO A 46 -15.42 22.57 -13.85
N TYR A 47 -14.27 21.98 -14.08
CA TYR A 47 -13.92 20.62 -13.68
C TYR A 47 -13.40 20.50 -12.24
N ALA A 48 -13.09 21.62 -11.57
CA ALA A 48 -12.51 21.59 -10.24
C ALA A 48 -13.54 21.19 -9.19
N GLY A 49 -13.18 20.19 -8.41
CA GLY A 49 -13.84 19.77 -7.17
C GLY A 49 -13.28 20.51 -5.95
N ALA A 50 -12.83 19.79 -4.96
CA ALA A 50 -12.12 20.36 -3.81
C ALA A 50 -10.69 20.78 -4.20
N VAL A 51 -10.28 21.95 -3.68
CA VAL A 51 -8.93 22.48 -3.89
C VAL A 51 -8.28 22.71 -2.53
N GLY A 52 -7.14 22.05 -2.29
CA GLY A 52 -6.35 22.18 -1.07
C GLY A 52 -4.98 22.81 -1.30
N ALA A 53 -4.34 23.24 -0.22
CA ALA A 53 -2.97 23.74 -0.19
C ALA A 53 -2.01 22.68 0.35
N LYS A 54 -0.69 22.86 0.12
CA LYS A 54 0.33 22.11 0.83
C LYS A 54 0.43 22.62 2.26
N LEU A 55 0.50 21.69 3.21
CA LEU A 55 0.70 22.00 4.63
C LEU A 55 2.06 21.50 5.09
N LEU A 56 2.75 22.34 5.85
CA LEU A 56 3.99 21.99 6.53
C LEU A 56 3.75 21.96 8.05
N TYR A 57 4.57 21.20 8.75
CA TYR A 57 4.64 21.28 10.20
C TYR A 57 5.24 22.63 10.61
N PRO A 58 4.74 23.28 11.69
CA PRO A 58 5.23 24.58 12.14
C PRO A 58 6.73 24.59 12.41
N GLU A 59 7.38 25.72 12.12
CA GLU A 59 8.82 25.93 12.34
C GLU A 59 9.71 24.83 11.70
N SER A 60 9.25 24.21 10.62
CA SER A 60 9.89 23.06 9.99
C SER A 60 9.74 23.11 8.47
N ASP A 61 10.67 22.46 7.77
CA ASP A 61 10.58 22.15 6.34
C ASP A 61 9.82 20.85 6.07
N LYS A 62 9.27 20.19 7.09
CA LYS A 62 8.62 18.90 6.95
C LYS A 62 7.19 19.01 6.41
N ILE A 63 6.94 18.28 5.36
CA ILE A 63 5.61 18.18 4.75
C ILE A 63 4.66 17.46 5.72
N GLN A 64 3.50 18.06 5.97
CA GLN A 64 2.39 17.44 6.68
C GLN A 64 1.37 16.89 5.69
N HIS A 65 1.05 17.67 4.64
CA HIS A 65 0.09 17.32 3.61
C HIS A 65 0.52 17.86 2.24
N ALA A 66 0.47 17.00 1.22
CA ALA A 66 0.68 17.34 -0.18
C ALA A 66 -0.31 16.60 -1.09
N GLY A 67 -1.52 16.33 -0.57
CA GLY A 67 -2.57 15.50 -1.18
C GLY A 67 -2.73 14.16 -0.48
N ILE A 68 -3.88 13.53 -0.68
CA ILE A 68 -4.24 12.23 -0.11
C ILE A 68 -4.36 11.22 -1.24
N THR A 69 -3.63 10.10 -1.11
CA THR A 69 -3.75 8.92 -1.96
C THR A 69 -4.59 7.85 -1.27
N ASN A 70 -5.29 7.03 -2.04
CA ASN A 70 -6.05 5.90 -1.52
C ASN A 70 -5.27 4.60 -1.72
N LEU A 71 -4.51 4.21 -0.72
CA LEU A 71 -3.81 2.93 -0.71
C LEU A 71 -4.75 1.79 -0.32
N ARG A 72 -4.32 0.54 -0.56
CA ARG A 72 -5.10 -0.66 -0.21
C ARG A 72 -5.55 -0.70 1.27
N VAL A 73 -4.76 -0.15 2.16
CA VAL A 73 -5.01 -0.11 3.61
C VAL A 73 -5.82 1.10 4.06
N GLY A 74 -6.03 2.07 3.18
CA GLY A 74 -6.80 3.29 3.44
C GLY A 74 -6.18 4.55 2.85
N PRO A 75 -6.84 5.70 3.05
CA PRO A 75 -6.31 7.01 2.67
C PRO A 75 -5.00 7.31 3.40
N ALA A 76 -4.02 7.85 2.67
CA ALA A 76 -2.69 8.15 3.20
C ALA A 76 -2.14 9.48 2.68
N HIS A 77 -1.43 10.19 3.55
CA HIS A 77 -0.67 11.37 3.19
C HIS A 77 0.72 10.93 2.71
N LYS A 78 0.91 10.83 1.39
CA LYS A 78 2.25 10.62 0.85
C LYS A 78 3.10 11.88 1.03
N LEU A 79 4.41 11.70 1.08
CA LEU A 79 5.43 12.73 1.37
C LEU A 79 5.40 13.28 2.81
N GLN A 80 4.51 12.83 3.68
CA GLN A 80 4.48 13.26 5.07
C GLN A 80 5.83 13.01 5.77
N PHE A 81 6.28 13.97 6.56
CA PHE A 81 7.56 14.03 7.29
C PHE A 81 8.81 14.17 6.41
N LEU A 82 8.69 14.22 5.09
CA LEU A 82 9.81 14.48 4.20
C LEU A 82 10.12 15.98 4.15
N SER A 83 11.37 16.30 3.84
CA SER A 83 11.80 17.70 3.69
C SER A 83 11.23 18.32 2.43
N ASP A 84 10.53 19.46 2.54
CA ASP A 84 10.04 20.19 1.39
C ASP A 84 11.14 20.90 0.59
N GLU A 85 12.36 21.04 1.11
CA GLU A 85 13.48 21.60 0.36
C GLU A 85 13.87 20.72 -0.84
N LYS A 86 13.68 19.40 -0.72
CA LYS A 86 13.95 18.43 -1.78
C LYS A 86 12.77 18.33 -2.75
N VAL A 87 13.08 18.04 -4.00
CA VAL A 87 12.07 17.70 -5.01
C VAL A 87 11.81 16.18 -4.94
N HIS A 88 10.55 15.82 -4.68
CA HIS A 88 10.14 14.43 -4.55
C HIS A 88 9.38 13.99 -5.80
N TYR A 89 9.64 12.78 -6.25
CA TYR A 89 8.94 12.09 -7.34
C TYR A 89 8.47 13.02 -8.46
N PHE A 90 9.43 13.53 -9.27
CA PHE A 90 9.16 14.41 -10.40
C PHE A 90 8.39 15.70 -10.06
N GLY A 91 8.51 16.19 -8.83
CA GLY A 91 7.89 17.43 -8.40
C GLY A 91 6.51 17.30 -7.78
N MET A 92 6.15 16.14 -7.26
CA MET A 92 4.86 15.94 -6.57
C MET A 92 4.65 16.88 -5.37
N ASN A 93 5.72 17.37 -4.74
CA ASN A 93 5.62 18.41 -3.71
C ASN A 93 5.72 19.83 -4.29
N ARG A 94 5.61 20.00 -5.61
CA ARG A 94 5.64 21.27 -6.33
C ARG A 94 4.45 21.37 -7.27
N GLY A 95 4.03 22.60 -7.58
CA GLY A 95 3.01 22.85 -8.59
C GLY A 95 1.61 22.34 -8.21
N VAL A 96 0.83 21.98 -9.21
CA VAL A 96 -0.60 21.69 -9.08
C VAL A 96 -0.87 20.27 -9.58
N HIS A 97 -1.47 19.43 -8.72
CA HIS A 97 -1.73 18.02 -9.04
C HIS A 97 -3.17 17.63 -8.76
N ASN A 98 -3.72 16.76 -9.60
CA ASN A 98 -4.96 16.06 -9.25
C ASN A 98 -4.67 14.97 -8.20
N MET A 99 -5.50 14.91 -7.18
CA MET A 99 -5.42 13.91 -6.12
C MET A 99 -6.80 13.34 -5.85
N LEU A 100 -6.87 12.17 -5.25
CA LEU A 100 -8.17 11.59 -4.92
C LEU A 100 -8.85 12.38 -3.80
N ALA A 101 -8.08 12.90 -2.84
CA ALA A 101 -8.60 13.79 -1.80
C ALA A 101 -7.56 14.84 -1.35
N VAL A 102 -8.06 15.87 -0.68
CA VAL A 102 -7.30 16.90 0.04
C VAL A 102 -7.82 17.03 1.46
N THR A 103 -7.00 17.52 2.38
CA THR A 103 -7.39 17.62 3.80
C THR A 103 -8.39 18.73 4.06
N GLY A 104 -9.32 18.48 4.97
CA GLY A 104 -10.29 19.45 5.46
C GLY A 104 -9.67 20.62 6.25
N ALA A 105 -8.40 20.51 6.65
CA ALA A 105 -7.69 21.60 7.33
C ALA A 105 -7.60 22.88 6.48
N CYS A 106 -7.48 22.72 5.13
CA CYS A 106 -7.58 23.80 4.14
C CYS A 106 -8.20 23.25 2.87
N LEU A 107 -9.52 23.36 2.74
CA LEU A 107 -10.30 22.85 1.62
C LEU A 107 -11.21 23.94 1.05
N MET A 108 -11.00 24.28 -0.20
CA MET A 108 -11.83 25.23 -0.95
C MET A 108 -12.67 24.48 -1.99
N VAL A 109 -13.95 24.83 -2.12
CA VAL A 109 -14.86 24.19 -3.06
C VAL A 109 -15.95 25.16 -3.52
N LYS A 110 -16.42 25.06 -4.77
CA LYS A 110 -17.62 25.81 -5.20
C LYS A 110 -18.84 25.38 -4.38
N ARG A 111 -19.63 26.33 -3.91
CA ARG A 111 -20.89 26.05 -3.21
C ARG A 111 -21.77 25.06 -3.98
N LYS A 112 -21.88 25.24 -5.31
CA LYS A 112 -22.63 24.35 -6.19
C LYS A 112 -22.15 22.90 -6.07
N VAL A 113 -20.82 22.67 -6.18
CA VAL A 113 -20.21 21.33 -6.08
C VAL A 113 -20.40 20.72 -4.69
N PHE A 114 -20.23 21.54 -3.63
CA PHE A 114 -20.45 21.12 -2.25
C PHE A 114 -21.91 20.68 -2.03
N SER A 115 -22.88 21.47 -2.54
CA SER A 115 -24.30 21.13 -2.45
C SER A 115 -24.67 19.88 -3.26
N GLU A 116 -24.10 19.73 -4.47
CA GLU A 116 -24.29 18.53 -5.29
C GLU A 116 -23.71 17.27 -4.61
N ALA A 117 -22.63 17.41 -3.86
CA ALA A 117 -22.06 16.34 -3.06
C ALA A 117 -22.88 16.00 -1.80
N GLY A 118 -23.80 16.88 -1.39
CA GLY A 118 -24.61 16.72 -0.18
C GLY A 118 -23.91 17.18 1.10
N GLY A 119 -22.80 17.93 0.98
CA GLY A 119 -21.99 18.39 2.11
C GLY A 119 -21.15 17.29 2.74
N PHE A 120 -20.64 17.57 3.95
CA PHE A 120 -19.94 16.57 4.76
C PHE A 120 -20.93 15.54 5.32
N TYR A 121 -20.57 14.26 5.25
CA TYR A 121 -21.40 13.20 5.82
C TYR A 121 -21.30 13.19 7.36
N GLU A 122 -22.38 13.51 8.05
CA GLU A 122 -22.39 13.63 9.51
C GLU A 122 -22.19 12.32 10.27
N GLY A 123 -22.29 11.17 9.59
CA GLY A 123 -21.92 9.87 10.13
C GLY A 123 -20.41 9.69 10.34
N LEU A 124 -19.58 10.53 9.72
CA LEU A 124 -18.16 10.66 9.93
C LEU A 124 -17.88 11.90 10.79
N ALA A 125 -17.88 11.70 12.09
CA ALA A 125 -17.86 12.81 13.04
C ALA A 125 -16.50 13.48 13.19
N VAL A 126 -15.39 12.75 12.97
CA VAL A 126 -14.03 13.19 13.29
C VAL A 126 -13.01 12.86 12.19
N ALA A 127 -12.93 11.62 11.74
CA ALA A 127 -11.96 11.18 10.74
C ALA A 127 -12.62 10.93 9.38
N PHE A 128 -11.84 11.03 8.31
CA PHE A 128 -12.24 10.73 6.93
C PHE A 128 -13.42 11.52 6.36
N ASN A 129 -13.92 12.53 7.05
CA ASN A 129 -15.02 13.35 6.58
C ASN A 129 -14.66 14.18 5.33
N ASP A 130 -13.44 14.71 5.28
CA ASP A 130 -12.87 15.40 4.14
C ASP A 130 -12.59 14.43 2.97
N VAL A 131 -12.14 13.23 3.29
CA VAL A 131 -11.92 12.16 2.29
C VAL A 131 -13.24 11.73 1.68
N ASP A 132 -14.27 11.48 2.48
CA ASP A 132 -15.63 11.12 2.02
C ASP A 132 -16.21 12.19 1.10
N LEU A 133 -16.11 13.46 1.49
CA LEU A 133 -16.55 14.58 0.65
C LEU A 133 -15.79 14.59 -0.69
N CYS A 134 -14.47 14.45 -0.65
CA CYS A 134 -13.63 14.42 -1.85
C CYS A 134 -13.94 13.24 -2.77
N TYR A 135 -14.22 12.05 -2.20
CA TYR A 135 -14.60 10.87 -2.97
C TYR A 135 -15.97 11.08 -3.63
N THR A 136 -16.95 11.59 -2.89
CA THR A 136 -18.26 11.95 -3.44
C THR A 136 -18.16 12.96 -4.59
N ILE A 137 -17.31 13.97 -4.44
CA ILE A 137 -17.05 14.97 -5.49
C ILE A 137 -16.41 14.31 -6.72
N TYR A 138 -15.43 13.40 -6.51
CA TYR A 138 -14.78 12.67 -7.60
C TYR A 138 -15.76 11.75 -8.34
N GLU A 139 -16.61 11.00 -7.63
CA GLU A 139 -17.65 10.14 -8.22
C GLU A 139 -18.68 10.92 -9.06
N LYS A 140 -18.84 12.21 -8.79
CA LYS A 140 -19.67 13.13 -9.61
C LYS A 140 -18.94 13.67 -10.84
N GLY A 141 -17.70 13.25 -11.09
CA GLY A 141 -16.93 13.62 -12.27
C GLY A 141 -16.08 14.89 -12.15
N TYR A 142 -15.92 15.42 -10.93
CA TYR A 142 -15.00 16.52 -10.65
C TYR A 142 -13.62 16.01 -10.27
N TYR A 143 -12.59 16.85 -10.40
CA TYR A 143 -11.22 16.55 -9.98
C TYR A 143 -10.85 17.32 -8.73
N ASN A 144 -10.45 16.60 -7.67
CA ASN A 144 -9.86 17.23 -6.50
C ASN A 144 -8.40 17.59 -6.79
N ILE A 145 -7.96 18.74 -6.32
CA ILE A 145 -6.71 19.35 -6.73
C ILE A 145 -5.94 19.82 -5.50
N VAL A 146 -4.68 19.45 -5.41
CA VAL A 146 -3.77 20.05 -4.45
C VAL A 146 -2.86 21.07 -5.13
N ARG A 147 -2.72 22.24 -4.53
CA ARG A 147 -1.80 23.31 -4.93
C ARG A 147 -0.57 23.27 -4.04
N ASN A 148 0.43 22.49 -4.44
CA ASN A 148 1.67 22.36 -3.70
C ASN A 148 2.62 23.57 -3.89
N ASP A 149 2.22 24.55 -4.68
CA ASP A 149 2.83 25.87 -4.79
C ASP A 149 2.24 26.91 -3.82
N VAL A 150 1.16 26.55 -3.11
CA VAL A 150 0.58 27.31 -2.00
C VAL A 150 0.90 26.62 -0.69
N ILE A 151 1.55 27.32 0.22
CA ILE A 151 2.10 26.73 1.46
C ILE A 151 1.51 27.44 2.67
N LEU A 152 1.03 26.66 3.66
CA LEU A 152 0.61 27.08 4.97
C LEU A 152 1.28 26.20 6.04
N TYR A 153 1.49 26.72 7.26
CA TYR A 153 1.75 25.87 8.43
C TYR A 153 0.43 25.45 9.07
N HIS A 154 0.39 24.22 9.56
CA HIS A 154 -0.74 23.69 10.33
C HIS A 154 -0.25 23.18 11.68
N HIS A 155 -0.64 23.86 12.75
CA HIS A 155 -0.25 23.61 14.14
C HIS A 155 -1.02 22.43 14.74
N GLU A 156 -1.07 21.31 14.01
CA GLU A 156 -1.83 20.11 14.38
C GLU A 156 -1.54 19.64 15.81
N SER A 157 -2.55 19.13 16.48
CA SER A 157 -2.48 18.38 17.75
C SER A 157 -2.34 19.20 19.05
N LEU A 158 -2.39 20.53 19.03
CA LEU A 158 -2.41 21.31 20.28
C LEU A 158 -3.70 21.08 21.11
N SER A 159 -4.81 20.74 20.44
CA SER A 159 -6.12 20.58 21.08
C SER A 159 -6.64 19.13 21.17
N ARG A 160 -6.22 18.21 20.31
CA ARG A 160 -6.83 16.86 20.19
C ARG A 160 -5.94 15.69 20.62
N GLY A 161 -4.61 15.85 20.68
CA GLY A 161 -3.65 14.76 20.87
C GLY A 161 -3.67 13.76 19.69
N LYS A 162 -2.70 12.84 19.62
CA LYS A 162 -2.58 11.87 18.54
C LYS A 162 -3.66 10.80 18.62
N ASP A 163 -4.26 10.42 17.47
CA ASP A 163 -5.33 9.40 17.41
C ASP A 163 -4.86 7.99 17.85
N GLY A 164 -3.55 7.71 17.86
CA GLY A 164 -2.97 6.46 18.34
C GLY A 164 -2.86 6.30 19.86
N GLU A 165 -3.19 7.32 20.67
CA GLU A 165 -2.93 7.35 22.12
C GLU A 165 -3.95 6.58 22.98
N SER A 166 -5.10 6.15 22.44
CA SER A 166 -6.07 5.35 23.19
C SER A 166 -6.80 4.34 22.31
N GLU A 167 -7.11 3.16 22.87
CA GLU A 167 -7.89 2.12 22.20
C GLU A 167 -9.24 2.62 21.68
N LYS A 168 -9.88 3.52 22.44
CA LYS A 168 -11.17 4.11 22.06
C LYS A 168 -11.04 4.96 20.78
N LYS A 169 -9.97 5.74 20.64
CA LYS A 169 -9.71 6.54 19.44
C LYS A 169 -9.39 5.66 18.23
N GLN A 170 -8.57 4.62 18.42
CA GLN A 170 -8.25 3.64 17.37
C GLN A 170 -9.50 2.90 16.90
N PHE A 171 -10.36 2.45 17.81
CA PHE A 171 -11.62 1.78 17.46
C PHE A 171 -12.55 2.70 16.65
N ARG A 172 -12.66 3.98 17.06
CA ARG A 172 -13.42 4.97 16.30
C ARG A 172 -12.86 5.15 14.90
N LEU A 173 -11.54 5.31 14.75
CA LEU A 173 -10.86 5.47 13.47
C LEU A 173 -11.14 4.30 12.52
N LEU A 174 -11.07 3.06 13.02
CA LEU A 174 -11.38 1.86 12.24
C LEU A 174 -12.85 1.83 11.81
N LYS A 175 -13.77 2.16 12.73
CA LYS A 175 -15.19 2.22 12.42
C LYS A 175 -15.51 3.29 11.36
N GLU A 176 -14.93 4.49 11.48
CA GLU A 176 -15.13 5.57 10.51
C GLU A 176 -14.52 5.19 9.15
N LYS A 177 -13.41 4.46 9.11
CA LYS A 177 -12.85 3.90 7.86
C LYS A 177 -13.78 2.87 7.21
N ASP A 178 -14.41 2.01 7.99
CA ASP A 178 -15.38 1.03 7.47
C ASP A 178 -16.58 1.77 6.85
N ILE A 179 -17.12 2.79 7.52
CA ILE A 179 -18.18 3.65 6.99
C ILE A 179 -17.75 4.31 5.68
N LEU A 180 -16.53 4.84 5.60
CA LEU A 180 -16.01 5.43 4.35
C LEU A 180 -16.10 4.44 3.19
N TYR A 181 -15.63 3.22 3.37
CA TYR A 181 -15.60 2.22 2.29
C TYR A 181 -16.93 1.51 2.04
N GLU A 182 -17.84 1.48 3.01
CA GLU A 182 -19.24 1.09 2.76
C GLU A 182 -19.93 2.08 1.81
N ARG A 183 -19.59 3.37 1.91
CA ARG A 183 -20.12 4.43 1.05
C ARG A 183 -19.45 4.49 -0.33
N HIS A 184 -18.16 4.14 -0.42
CA HIS A 184 -17.31 4.29 -1.61
C HIS A 184 -16.66 2.96 -2.03
N GLN A 185 -17.48 1.92 -2.25
CA GLN A 185 -17.01 0.55 -2.55
C GLN A 185 -16.15 0.47 -3.82
N ASP A 186 -16.48 1.26 -4.85
CA ASP A 186 -15.76 1.28 -6.12
C ASP A 186 -14.36 1.90 -6.04
N ILE A 187 -14.13 2.74 -5.01
CA ILE A 187 -12.84 3.39 -4.75
C ILE A 187 -11.94 2.54 -3.84
N TYR A 188 -12.49 1.54 -3.14
CA TYR A 188 -11.71 0.73 -2.20
C TYR A 188 -10.42 0.17 -2.82
N GLY A 189 -9.27 0.59 -2.27
CA GLY A 189 -7.94 0.16 -2.74
C GLY A 189 -7.55 0.61 -4.15
N LYS A 190 -8.28 1.57 -4.73
CA LYS A 190 -8.03 2.12 -6.07
C LYS A 190 -7.78 3.62 -5.97
N ASP A 191 -6.82 4.10 -6.75
CA ASP A 191 -6.53 5.53 -6.88
C ASP A 191 -6.14 5.82 -8.34
N SER A 192 -6.95 6.65 -9.03
CA SER A 192 -6.73 7.00 -10.43
C SER A 192 -5.51 7.91 -10.66
N PHE A 193 -4.99 8.52 -9.59
CA PHE A 193 -3.84 9.43 -9.61
C PHE A 193 -2.58 8.82 -9.03
N TYR A 194 -2.64 7.55 -8.60
CA TYR A 194 -1.51 6.82 -8.02
C TYR A 194 -1.12 5.63 -8.89
N HIS A 195 0.11 5.63 -9.39
CA HIS A 195 0.53 4.61 -10.33
C HIS A 195 0.59 3.23 -9.67
N PRO A 196 0.04 2.16 -10.30
CA PRO A 196 -0.05 0.82 -9.69
C PRO A 196 1.30 0.17 -9.39
N TYR A 197 2.39 0.64 -9.97
CA TYR A 197 3.76 0.17 -9.69
C TYR A 197 4.46 0.95 -8.57
N LEU A 198 3.78 1.87 -7.91
CA LEU A 198 4.27 2.50 -6.70
C LEU A 198 3.90 1.69 -5.46
N THR A 199 4.67 1.90 -4.39
CA THR A 199 4.48 1.19 -3.13
C THR A 199 3.10 1.45 -2.52
N THR A 200 2.47 0.40 -2.02
CA THR A 200 1.22 0.48 -1.24
C THR A 200 1.48 0.44 0.27
N ASP A 201 2.74 0.49 0.68
CA ASP A 201 3.11 0.56 2.09
C ASP A 201 2.80 1.97 2.64
N MET A 202 2.00 2.05 3.70
CA MET A 202 1.66 3.31 4.37
C MET A 202 2.83 3.91 5.15
N LEU A 203 3.77 3.09 5.60
CA LEU A 203 4.95 3.54 6.33
C LEU A 203 6.01 4.15 5.40
N GLU A 204 5.90 3.89 4.10
CA GLU A 204 6.77 4.47 3.08
C GLU A 204 6.19 5.80 2.61
N SER A 205 6.76 6.90 3.07
CA SER A 205 6.30 8.26 2.72
C SER A 205 6.63 8.66 1.28
N GLU A 206 7.71 8.13 0.70
CA GLU A 206 8.10 8.44 -0.69
C GLU A 206 7.18 7.75 -1.72
N TYR A 207 7.14 8.30 -2.94
CA TYR A 207 6.58 7.65 -4.13
C TYR A 207 7.59 6.63 -4.68
N SER A 208 7.93 5.64 -3.88
CA SER A 208 8.91 4.63 -4.25
C SER A 208 8.32 3.59 -5.18
N PRO A 209 9.11 2.95 -6.04
CA PRO A 209 8.66 1.80 -6.80
C PRO A 209 8.13 0.71 -5.86
N ARG A 210 7.04 0.07 -6.25
CA ARG A 210 6.52 -1.08 -5.52
C ARG A 210 7.53 -2.21 -5.62
N TYR A 211 8.22 -2.49 -4.52
CA TYR A 211 9.10 -3.64 -4.44
C TYR A 211 8.25 -4.91 -4.52
N ARG A 212 8.60 -5.80 -5.45
CA ARG A 212 7.87 -7.04 -5.66
C ARG A 212 8.06 -8.06 -4.52
N TYR A 213 8.65 -7.69 -3.39
CA TYR A 213 8.69 -8.52 -2.18
C TYR A 213 7.42 -8.44 -1.32
N GLN A 214 6.54 -7.45 -1.57
CA GLN A 214 5.22 -7.43 -0.90
C GLN A 214 4.36 -8.60 -1.39
N VAL A 215 3.55 -9.15 -0.49
CA VAL A 215 2.61 -10.20 -0.84
C VAL A 215 1.70 -9.73 -1.97
N THR A 216 1.75 -10.42 -3.09
CA THR A 216 0.88 -10.16 -4.23
C THR A 216 0.33 -11.48 -4.77
N LEU A 217 -0.98 -11.59 -4.80
CA LEU A 217 -1.66 -12.76 -5.33
C LEU A 217 -1.93 -12.64 -6.84
N ASP A 218 -1.62 -11.50 -7.43
CA ASP A 218 -1.70 -11.24 -8.87
C ASP A 218 -0.50 -11.87 -9.59
N MET A 219 -0.48 -13.18 -9.60
CA MET A 219 0.50 -14.03 -10.28
C MET A 219 -0.14 -15.36 -10.67
N PRO A 220 0.37 -16.04 -11.70
CA PRO A 220 -0.17 -17.33 -12.12
C PRO A 220 0.05 -18.41 -11.05
N TRP A 221 -0.80 -19.42 -11.04
CA TRP A 221 -0.55 -20.64 -10.28
C TRP A 221 0.66 -21.38 -10.88
N ALA A 222 1.61 -21.78 -10.06
CA ALA A 222 2.73 -22.58 -10.48
C ALA A 222 2.25 -23.97 -10.91
N VAL A 223 2.90 -24.52 -11.93
CA VAL A 223 2.77 -25.95 -12.28
C VAL A 223 3.83 -26.69 -11.44
N VAL A 224 3.35 -27.46 -10.46
CA VAL A 224 4.22 -28.18 -9.53
C VAL A 224 4.67 -29.49 -10.17
N GLU A 225 5.96 -29.76 -10.11
CA GLU A 225 6.59 -30.96 -10.68
C GLU A 225 7.15 -31.86 -9.57
N LYS A 226 6.96 -33.16 -9.69
CA LYS A 226 7.65 -34.13 -8.84
C LYS A 226 9.12 -34.24 -9.28
N ASP A 227 10.08 -34.13 -8.35
CA ASP A 227 11.49 -34.26 -8.71
C ASP A 227 11.82 -35.64 -9.28
N ALA A 228 12.34 -35.66 -10.50
CA ALA A 228 12.78 -36.86 -11.21
C ALA A 228 14.28 -37.14 -11.02
N GLY A 229 14.95 -36.48 -10.07
CA GLY A 229 16.39 -36.68 -9.78
C GLY A 229 17.24 -35.43 -9.89
N SER A 230 16.64 -34.26 -10.19
CA SER A 230 17.39 -33.00 -10.30
C SER A 230 18.06 -32.63 -8.99
N VAL A 231 17.37 -32.81 -7.87
CA VAL A 231 17.85 -32.51 -6.52
C VAL A 231 18.93 -33.54 -6.09
N LYS A 232 18.73 -34.82 -6.44
CA LYS A 232 19.72 -35.86 -6.12
C LYS A 232 21.07 -35.64 -6.83
N ASN A 233 21.03 -35.03 -8.01
CA ASN A 233 22.22 -34.72 -8.82
C ASN A 233 22.80 -33.33 -8.57
N ALA A 234 22.17 -32.55 -7.69
CA ALA A 234 22.65 -31.23 -7.29
C ALA A 234 23.69 -31.34 -6.16
N LYS A 235 24.63 -30.40 -6.14
CA LYS A 235 25.57 -30.27 -5.02
C LYS A 235 24.83 -29.54 -3.87
N GLU A 236 24.81 -30.18 -2.72
CA GLU A 236 24.36 -29.45 -1.49
C GLU A 236 25.44 -28.46 -1.08
N ASP A 237 25.09 -27.16 -1.01
CA ASP A 237 26.06 -26.10 -0.81
C ASP A 237 25.49 -24.97 0.04
N GLN A 238 26.18 -24.68 1.14
CA GLN A 238 25.82 -23.63 2.08
C GLN A 238 25.99 -22.21 1.51
N CYS A 239 26.74 -22.07 0.41
CA CYS A 239 26.84 -20.79 -0.31
C CYS A 239 25.53 -20.40 -0.97
N LEU A 240 24.61 -21.34 -1.24
CA LEU A 240 23.26 -21.06 -1.66
C LEU A 240 22.40 -20.68 -0.44
N VAL A 241 22.19 -19.39 -0.24
CA VAL A 241 21.35 -18.87 0.86
C VAL A 241 19.88 -19.06 0.50
N VAL A 242 19.08 -19.53 1.47
CA VAL A 242 17.62 -19.69 1.34
C VAL A 242 16.95 -19.03 2.53
N GLY A 243 16.35 -17.88 2.31
CA GLY A 243 15.58 -17.14 3.31
C GLY A 243 14.08 -17.18 2.98
N MET A 244 13.28 -17.87 3.82
CA MET A 244 11.84 -17.83 3.74
C MET A 244 11.31 -16.67 4.58
N GLU A 245 10.36 -15.89 4.05
CA GLU A 245 9.73 -14.77 4.73
C GLU A 245 8.23 -14.98 4.94
N CYS A 246 7.61 -15.71 4.02
CA CYS A 246 6.19 -15.98 4.07
C CYS A 246 5.90 -17.35 3.47
N ALA A 247 5.07 -18.13 4.17
CA ALA A 247 4.44 -19.34 3.67
C ALA A 247 3.04 -19.38 4.27
N MET A 248 2.00 -19.11 3.48
CA MET A 248 0.67 -18.91 4.01
C MET A 248 -0.42 -19.56 3.17
N ASP A 249 -1.48 -19.99 3.83
CA ASP A 249 -2.74 -20.37 3.21
C ASP A 249 -3.45 -19.09 2.70
N ILE A 250 -3.67 -19.00 1.40
CA ILE A 250 -4.25 -17.83 0.75
C ILE A 250 -5.65 -17.54 1.28
N TYR A 251 -6.47 -18.59 1.50
CA TYR A 251 -7.81 -18.41 2.03
C TYR A 251 -7.80 -17.84 3.46
N LYS A 252 -7.00 -18.45 4.35
CA LYS A 252 -6.85 -17.95 5.73
C LYS A 252 -6.38 -16.50 5.77
N TRP A 253 -5.49 -16.14 4.86
CA TRP A 253 -4.97 -14.78 4.78
C TRP A 253 -6.03 -13.77 4.28
N GLN A 254 -6.83 -14.15 3.27
CA GLN A 254 -7.85 -13.26 2.71
C GLN A 254 -9.06 -13.07 3.63
N TYR A 255 -9.48 -14.11 4.33
CA TYR A 255 -10.75 -14.14 5.07
C TYR A 255 -10.59 -14.25 6.59
N GLY A 256 -9.35 -14.37 7.11
CA GLY A 256 -9.06 -14.44 8.54
C GLY A 256 -9.47 -15.76 9.24
N VAL A 257 -10.05 -16.70 8.48
CA VAL A 257 -10.56 -17.99 9.00
C VAL A 257 -10.21 -19.13 8.04
N SER A 258 -10.25 -20.38 8.53
CA SER A 258 -10.12 -21.53 7.65
C SER A 258 -11.37 -21.72 6.77
N PRO A 259 -11.26 -22.39 5.61
CA PRO A 259 -12.37 -22.61 4.66
C PRO A 259 -13.61 -23.22 5.29
N GLU A 260 -13.43 -24.12 6.26
CA GLU A 260 -14.53 -24.81 6.97
C GLU A 260 -15.37 -23.87 7.85
N LYS A 261 -14.77 -22.75 8.31
CA LYS A 261 -15.39 -21.76 9.18
C LYS A 261 -15.80 -20.49 8.45
N GLY A 262 -15.36 -20.33 7.20
CA GLY A 262 -15.65 -19.13 6.39
C GLY A 262 -17.05 -19.18 5.77
N LYS A 263 -17.71 -18.02 5.69
CA LYS A 263 -19.01 -17.88 5.02
C LYS A 263 -18.88 -17.80 3.49
N VAL A 264 -17.68 -17.54 2.98
CA VAL A 264 -17.40 -17.39 1.55
C VAL A 264 -17.08 -18.76 0.96
N LYS A 265 -17.87 -19.21 0.03
CA LYS A 265 -17.61 -20.44 -0.72
C LYS A 265 -16.61 -20.13 -1.84
N VAL A 266 -15.37 -20.59 -1.67
CA VAL A 266 -14.34 -20.54 -2.72
C VAL A 266 -14.25 -21.92 -3.37
N LYS A 267 -14.10 -21.95 -4.69
CA LYS A 267 -13.91 -23.23 -5.41
C LYS A 267 -12.59 -23.86 -4.94
N THR A 268 -12.60 -25.18 -4.73
CA THR A 268 -11.40 -25.94 -4.27
C THR A 268 -10.20 -25.74 -5.21
N GLU A 269 -10.43 -25.48 -6.49
CA GLU A 269 -9.40 -25.17 -7.48
C GLU A 269 -8.67 -23.85 -7.25
N ASP A 270 -9.29 -22.91 -6.50
CA ASP A 270 -8.73 -21.61 -6.16
C ASP A 270 -8.09 -21.57 -4.76
N MET A 271 -8.10 -22.69 -4.03
CA MET A 271 -7.42 -22.82 -2.75
C MET A 271 -5.96 -23.18 -2.94
N GLY A 272 -5.09 -22.50 -2.21
CA GLY A 272 -3.65 -22.74 -2.34
C GLY A 272 -2.81 -22.04 -1.30
N TYR A 273 -1.50 -22.16 -1.50
CA TYR A 273 -0.48 -21.54 -0.67
C TYR A 273 0.29 -20.51 -1.48
N TYR A 274 0.68 -19.43 -0.80
CA TYR A 274 1.60 -18.43 -1.31
C TYR A 274 2.91 -18.52 -0.54
N PHE A 275 4.02 -18.41 -1.26
CA PHE A 275 5.38 -18.46 -0.75
C PHE A 275 6.16 -17.23 -1.17
N GLN A 276 6.97 -16.70 -0.29
CA GLN A 276 7.85 -15.58 -0.57
C GLN A 276 9.13 -15.69 0.25
N GLY A 277 10.21 -15.19 -0.33
CA GLY A 277 11.49 -15.13 0.33
C GLY A 277 12.57 -14.58 -0.57
N TYR A 278 13.80 -14.92 -0.25
CA TYR A 278 14.98 -14.59 -1.07
C TYR A 278 15.96 -15.76 -1.13
N SER A 279 16.71 -15.81 -2.22
CA SER A 279 17.76 -16.82 -2.40
C SER A 279 18.85 -16.28 -3.31
N PHE A 280 20.10 -16.46 -2.90
CA PHE A 280 21.27 -16.03 -3.66
C PHE A 280 22.47 -16.93 -3.35
N VAL A 281 23.46 -16.92 -4.26
CA VAL A 281 24.71 -17.66 -4.11
C VAL A 281 25.81 -16.68 -3.72
N ILE A 282 26.42 -16.90 -2.54
CA ILE A 282 27.52 -16.08 -2.04
C ILE A 282 28.72 -16.18 -2.96
N GLY A 283 29.31 -15.03 -3.32
CA GLY A 283 30.53 -14.97 -4.14
C GLY A 283 30.32 -15.24 -5.62
N SER A 284 29.05 -15.28 -6.09
CA SER A 284 28.71 -15.51 -7.49
C SER A 284 27.90 -14.37 -8.09
N ASP A 285 27.82 -14.32 -9.42
CA ASP A 285 26.90 -13.44 -10.13
C ASP A 285 25.49 -14.04 -10.10
N ASN A 286 24.59 -13.43 -9.33
CA ASN A 286 23.25 -13.94 -9.08
C ASN A 286 22.30 -13.82 -10.29
N ALA A 287 22.66 -13.04 -11.31
CA ALA A 287 21.91 -13.01 -12.57
C ALA A 287 22.04 -14.30 -13.38
N CYS A 288 23.05 -15.12 -13.09
CA CYS A 288 23.31 -16.37 -13.80
C CYS A 288 22.46 -17.56 -13.32
N TYR A 289 21.69 -17.41 -12.23
CA TYR A 289 20.97 -18.55 -11.63
C TYR A 289 19.47 -18.54 -11.92
N LYS A 290 18.97 -19.70 -12.41
CA LYS A 290 17.54 -20.02 -12.40
C LYS A 290 17.18 -20.77 -11.14
N LYS A 291 16.10 -20.37 -10.48
CA LYS A 291 15.71 -20.89 -9.16
C LYS A 291 14.37 -21.59 -9.20
N LYS A 292 14.25 -22.70 -8.45
CA LYS A 292 12.99 -23.36 -8.15
C LYS A 292 12.89 -23.60 -6.65
N LEU A 293 11.77 -23.25 -6.05
CA LEU A 293 11.48 -23.58 -4.65
C LEU A 293 11.26 -25.08 -4.53
N LEU A 294 11.75 -25.68 -3.45
CA LEU A 294 11.62 -27.10 -3.16
C LEU A 294 10.72 -27.31 -1.94
N LEU A 295 9.89 -28.33 -2.03
CA LEU A 295 9.16 -28.90 -0.88
C LEU A 295 9.52 -30.37 -0.74
N LYS A 296 10.22 -30.72 0.34
CA LYS A 296 10.61 -32.09 0.67
C LYS A 296 9.66 -32.64 1.75
N ASN A 297 8.91 -33.67 1.41
CA ASN A 297 8.08 -34.38 2.37
C ASN A 297 8.95 -35.02 3.45
N GLN A 298 8.67 -34.75 4.71
CA GLN A 298 9.47 -35.22 5.84
C GLN A 298 9.29 -36.70 6.15
N GLU A 299 8.19 -37.33 5.74
CA GLU A 299 7.89 -38.73 6.02
C GLU A 299 8.57 -39.66 4.98
N ASN A 300 8.46 -39.31 3.70
CA ASN A 300 8.90 -40.20 2.62
C ASN A 300 10.06 -39.65 1.77
N GLY A 301 10.53 -38.43 2.06
CA GLY A 301 11.66 -37.79 1.38
C GLY A 301 11.37 -37.34 -0.05
N GLN A 302 10.12 -37.49 -0.54
CA GLN A 302 9.77 -37.05 -1.89
C GLN A 302 9.89 -35.53 -2.00
N VAL A 303 10.51 -35.07 -3.08
CA VAL A 303 10.71 -33.64 -3.36
C VAL A 303 9.80 -33.18 -4.49
N TRP A 304 9.27 -31.99 -4.34
CA TRP A 304 8.47 -31.28 -5.33
C TRP A 304 9.14 -29.96 -5.68
N LEU A 305 9.10 -29.61 -6.97
CA LEU A 305 9.67 -28.37 -7.51
C LEU A 305 8.56 -27.40 -7.85
N ILE A 306 8.68 -26.19 -7.36
CA ILE A 306 7.72 -25.12 -7.57
C ILE A 306 8.44 -24.00 -8.32
N PRO A 307 8.08 -23.71 -9.58
CA PRO A 307 8.53 -22.51 -10.28
C PRO A 307 8.20 -21.25 -9.47
N VAL A 308 9.13 -20.34 -9.39
CA VAL A 308 8.99 -19.06 -8.70
C VAL A 308 9.26 -17.91 -9.66
N GLU A 309 8.66 -16.75 -9.39
CA GLU A 309 8.98 -15.50 -10.07
C GLU A 309 10.02 -14.73 -9.26
N ASP A 310 11.00 -14.16 -9.96
CA ASP A 310 11.98 -13.29 -9.34
C ASP A 310 11.29 -12.00 -8.82
N ARG A 311 11.79 -11.52 -7.68
CA ARG A 311 11.33 -10.30 -7.04
C ARG A 311 12.50 -9.36 -6.80
N TYR A 312 12.28 -8.07 -7.09
CA TYR A 312 13.29 -7.06 -6.82
C TYR A 312 13.41 -6.79 -5.32
N ARG A 313 14.65 -6.76 -4.81
CA ARG A 313 14.99 -6.64 -3.38
C ARG A 313 16.09 -5.60 -3.17
N GLN A 314 15.70 -4.32 -3.16
CA GLN A 314 16.65 -3.23 -2.89
C GLN A 314 17.25 -3.32 -1.48
N ASP A 315 16.49 -3.82 -0.52
CA ASP A 315 16.93 -4.03 0.86
C ASP A 315 18.10 -5.04 0.94
N ILE A 316 18.00 -6.14 0.21
CA ILE A 316 19.10 -7.14 0.13
C ILE A 316 20.32 -6.51 -0.52
N LYS A 317 20.16 -5.81 -1.64
CA LYS A 317 21.25 -5.09 -2.31
C LYS A 317 21.94 -4.08 -1.40
N ASN A 318 21.15 -3.33 -0.63
CA ASN A 318 21.68 -2.32 0.29
C ASN A 318 22.51 -2.94 1.42
N ASN A 319 22.12 -4.13 1.88
CA ASN A 319 22.79 -4.86 2.95
C ASN A 319 23.98 -5.71 2.47
N LEU A 320 23.99 -6.13 1.20
CA LEU A 320 24.97 -7.03 0.61
C LEU A 320 25.68 -6.37 -0.58
N LYS A 321 26.30 -5.22 -0.35
CA LYS A 321 26.93 -4.38 -1.39
C LYS A 321 28.04 -5.08 -2.19
N ASP A 322 28.70 -6.03 -1.56
CA ASP A 322 29.82 -6.78 -2.16
C ASP A 322 29.36 -8.00 -2.99
N GLN A 323 28.07 -8.28 -3.03
CA GLN A 323 27.50 -9.38 -3.82
C GLN A 323 26.97 -8.86 -5.16
N LEU A 324 27.23 -9.59 -6.24
CA LEU A 324 26.82 -9.19 -7.59
C LEU A 324 25.36 -9.56 -7.86
N ASN A 325 24.59 -8.63 -8.42
CA ASN A 325 23.23 -8.82 -8.92
C ASN A 325 22.25 -9.46 -7.91
N VAL A 326 22.35 -9.05 -6.63
CA VAL A 326 21.47 -9.56 -5.57
C VAL A 326 20.13 -8.83 -5.47
N ASP A 327 19.91 -7.83 -6.28
CA ASP A 327 18.66 -7.05 -6.35
C ASP A 327 17.47 -7.82 -6.96
N LEU A 328 17.74 -8.91 -7.72
CA LEU A 328 16.72 -9.82 -8.25
C LEU A 328 16.71 -11.19 -7.55
N THR A 329 17.14 -11.24 -6.30
CA THR A 329 17.22 -12.50 -5.54
C THR A 329 15.99 -12.84 -4.73
N GLY A 330 15.03 -11.91 -4.61
CA GLY A 330 13.72 -12.23 -4.06
C GLY A 330 12.97 -13.20 -4.96
N PHE A 331 12.11 -14.00 -4.36
CA PHE A 331 11.22 -14.88 -5.09
C PHE A 331 9.81 -14.88 -4.49
N ALA A 332 8.83 -15.16 -5.33
CA ALA A 332 7.47 -15.50 -4.90
C ALA A 332 6.89 -16.62 -5.77
N GLY A 333 6.01 -17.40 -5.20
CA GLY A 333 5.31 -18.47 -5.87
C GLY A 333 3.94 -18.76 -5.25
N LYS A 334 3.05 -19.32 -6.06
CA LYS A 334 1.70 -19.68 -5.65
C LYS A 334 1.35 -21.07 -6.19
N MET A 335 1.00 -22.02 -5.31
CA MET A 335 0.59 -23.36 -5.70
C MET A 335 -0.82 -23.70 -5.19
N ARG A 336 -1.55 -24.55 -5.93
CA ARG A 336 -2.83 -25.07 -5.46
C ARG A 336 -2.63 -26.19 -4.43
N LYS A 337 -3.56 -26.30 -3.45
CA LYS A 337 -3.49 -27.35 -2.42
C LYS A 337 -3.45 -28.77 -3.04
N ARG A 338 -4.17 -28.98 -4.12
CA ARG A 338 -4.27 -30.28 -4.80
C ARG A 338 -3.00 -30.74 -5.53
N GLU A 339 -2.03 -29.86 -5.75
CA GLU A 339 -0.81 -30.17 -6.54
C GLU A 339 0.13 -31.14 -5.83
N ILE A 340 0.09 -31.19 -4.51
CA ILE A 340 0.91 -32.12 -3.70
C ILE A 340 0.04 -32.82 -2.64
N PRO A 341 0.42 -34.02 -2.18
CA PRO A 341 -0.25 -34.73 -1.10
C PRO A 341 -0.27 -33.93 0.21
N ALA A 342 -1.24 -34.23 1.09
CA ALA A 342 -1.19 -33.72 2.45
C ALA A 342 0.05 -34.27 3.19
N GLY A 343 0.64 -33.46 4.07
CA GLY A 343 1.85 -33.84 4.81
C GLY A 343 2.64 -32.64 5.30
N VAL A 344 3.76 -32.91 5.97
CA VAL A 344 4.70 -31.90 6.45
C VAL A 344 5.86 -31.81 5.45
N TYR A 345 6.14 -30.58 5.01
CA TYR A 345 7.16 -30.32 3.99
C TYR A 345 8.18 -29.31 4.47
N GLN A 346 9.47 -29.64 4.29
CA GLN A 346 10.59 -28.73 4.48
C GLN A 346 10.83 -27.92 3.20
N PHE A 347 11.08 -26.63 3.36
CA PHE A 347 11.47 -25.75 2.23
C PHE A 347 12.95 -25.88 1.89
N GLY A 348 13.26 -25.77 0.61
CA GLY A 348 14.61 -25.65 0.09
C GLY A 348 14.62 -24.86 -1.21
N MET A 349 15.80 -24.68 -1.78
CA MET A 349 15.99 -24.03 -3.08
C MET A 349 16.91 -24.86 -3.95
N LEU A 350 16.53 -24.99 -5.21
CA LEU A 350 17.40 -25.48 -6.29
C LEU A 350 17.78 -24.26 -7.14
N ALA A 351 19.08 -24.03 -7.29
CA ALA A 351 19.64 -23.00 -8.16
C ALA A 351 20.48 -23.67 -9.27
N GLU A 352 20.14 -23.38 -10.52
CA GLU A 352 20.89 -23.87 -11.69
C GLU A 352 21.61 -22.71 -12.35
N ASP A 353 22.94 -22.79 -12.42
CA ASP A 353 23.77 -21.88 -13.19
C ASP A 353 23.46 -22.05 -14.69
N THR A 354 23.05 -20.99 -15.35
CA THR A 354 22.66 -21.01 -16.76
C THR A 354 23.81 -21.23 -17.73
N CYS A 355 25.06 -20.94 -17.31
CA CYS A 355 26.28 -21.09 -18.10
C CYS A 355 26.89 -22.48 -17.91
N SER A 356 27.22 -22.84 -16.68
CA SER A 356 27.90 -24.12 -16.37
C SER A 356 26.94 -25.30 -16.25
N ARG A 357 25.64 -25.05 -16.14
CA ARG A 357 24.61 -26.07 -15.83
C ARG A 357 24.78 -26.75 -14.47
N GLN A 358 25.69 -26.26 -13.65
CA GLN A 358 25.85 -26.76 -12.29
C GLN A 358 24.57 -26.47 -11.49
N LYS A 359 24.16 -27.46 -10.70
CA LYS A 359 23.00 -27.33 -9.81
C LYS A 359 23.46 -27.33 -8.36
N LEU A 360 22.98 -26.35 -7.62
CA LEU A 360 23.14 -26.21 -6.17
C LEU A 360 21.81 -26.43 -5.49
N VAL A 361 21.84 -27.05 -4.32
CA VAL A 361 20.67 -27.22 -3.45
C VAL A 361 21.02 -26.84 -2.02
N ASN A 362 20.10 -26.16 -1.36
CA ASN A 362 20.18 -25.95 0.09
C ASN A 362 18.78 -25.96 0.70
N TRP A 363 18.71 -26.30 1.99
CA TRP A 363 17.46 -26.46 2.75
C TRP A 363 17.35 -25.39 3.82
N SER A 364 16.15 -24.87 4.02
CA SER A 364 15.83 -23.96 5.12
C SER A 364 15.30 -24.74 6.33
N ASN A 365 15.25 -24.07 7.48
CA ASN A 365 14.62 -24.63 8.69
C ASN A 365 13.08 -24.46 8.69
N TRP A 366 12.51 -23.84 7.65
CA TRP A 366 11.08 -23.64 7.54
C TRP A 366 10.37 -24.91 7.09
N VAL A 367 9.20 -25.14 7.70
CA VAL A 367 8.31 -26.23 7.33
C VAL A 367 6.90 -25.71 7.12
N ILE A 368 6.11 -26.41 6.31
CA ILE A 368 4.69 -26.13 6.13
C ILE A 368 3.88 -27.44 6.28
N GLN A 369 2.75 -27.33 6.97
CA GLN A 369 1.73 -28.38 6.98
C GLN A 369 0.78 -28.13 5.81
N VAL A 370 0.78 -29.05 4.83
CA VAL A 370 -0.18 -29.05 3.72
C VAL A 370 -1.37 -29.88 4.12
N GLU A 371 -2.54 -29.25 4.14
CA GLU A 371 -3.84 -29.87 4.44
C GLU A 371 -4.58 -30.18 3.15
N LYS A 372 -5.47 -31.18 3.16
CA LYS A 372 -6.32 -31.51 2.00
C LYS A 372 -7.42 -30.49 1.75
#